data_2313eeca602e8786b848f40dc9d5a17e
#
_entry.id   2313eeca602e8786b848f40dc9d5a17e
#
_cell.length_a   1.000
_cell.length_b   1.000
_cell.length_c   1.000
_cell.angle_alpha   90.00
_cell.angle_beta   90.00
_cell.angle_gamma   90.00
#
_symmetry.space_group_name_H-M   'P 1'
#
loop_
_entity.id
_entity.type
_entity.pdbx_description
1 polymer ?
#
loop_
_entity_poly.entity_id
_entity_poly.type
_entity_poly.pdbx_seq_one_letter_code
_entity_poly.pdbx_strand_id
1 'polypeptide(L)'
;MPQLKFELRHPNAKLPTKANPTDAGLDAIAVDVKYEFEFIEYDLGFGVEVPNGYMLLVFPRSSVSKYDLLQCNSVGVIDHGYSGNVKVRFKIIEDGPKIYQVGDKVCQLILTPLVETEVVEVDKISGNRDGFGSTGK
;
A
#
# COMPACT_ATOMS: atom_id res chain seq x y z
N MET A 1 -9.34 -17.49 11.72
CA MET A 1 -8.70 -16.18 11.51
C MET A 1 -7.57 -16.34 10.52
N PRO A 2 -7.57 -15.61 9.40
CA PRO A 2 -6.45 -15.65 8.47
C PRO A 2 -5.17 -15.12 9.12
N GLN A 3 -4.03 -15.63 8.67
CA GLN A 3 -2.73 -15.21 9.18
C GLN A 3 -1.92 -14.51 8.10
N LEU A 4 -1.38 -13.35 8.45
CA LEU A 4 -0.31 -12.71 7.71
C LEU A 4 1.01 -13.14 8.36
N LYS A 5 1.88 -13.79 7.58
CA LYS A 5 3.18 -14.25 8.07
C LYS A 5 4.25 -13.32 7.54
N PHE A 6 5.09 -12.81 8.42
CA PHE A 6 6.14 -11.88 8.07
C PHE A 6 7.51 -12.50 8.31
N GLU A 7 8.40 -12.34 7.33
CA GLU A 7 9.81 -12.68 7.47
C GLU A 7 10.61 -11.39 7.60
N LEU A 8 11.17 -11.15 8.76
CA LEU A 8 12.00 -9.97 9.00
C LEU A 8 13.37 -10.19 8.35
N ARG A 9 13.79 -9.25 7.49
CA ARG A 9 14.99 -9.35 6.65
C ARG A 9 15.99 -8.22 6.87
N HIS A 10 15.83 -7.48 7.95
CA HIS A 10 16.70 -6.37 8.31
C HIS A 10 16.79 -6.31 9.84
N PRO A 11 17.96 -5.95 10.41
CA PRO A 11 18.13 -5.93 11.88
C PRO A 11 17.13 -5.02 12.60
N ASN A 12 16.67 -3.96 11.93
CA ASN A 12 15.73 -2.98 12.50
C ASN A 12 14.28 -3.20 12.06
N ALA A 13 14.01 -4.24 11.26
CA ALA A 13 12.64 -4.52 10.82
C ALA A 13 11.78 -4.94 11.99
N LYS A 14 10.52 -4.50 11.96
CA LYS A 14 9.53 -4.79 12.98
C LYS A 14 8.24 -5.25 12.32
N LEU A 15 7.48 -6.08 13.02
CA LEU A 15 6.13 -6.42 12.61
C LEU A 15 5.28 -5.15 12.55
N PRO A 16 4.41 -5.01 11.54
CA PRO A 16 3.47 -3.90 11.50
C PRO A 16 2.50 -3.98 12.67
N THR A 17 2.03 -2.84 13.14
CA THR A 17 1.22 -2.74 14.36
C THR A 17 -0.03 -1.89 14.14
N LYS A 18 -1.06 -2.17 14.94
CA LYS A 18 -2.23 -1.29 15.06
C LYS A 18 -2.06 -0.38 16.25
N ALA A 19 -2.41 0.90 16.08
CA ALA A 19 -2.45 1.84 17.19
C ALA A 19 -3.57 1.48 18.15
N ASN A 20 -4.72 1.05 17.63
CA ASN A 20 -5.87 0.57 18.41
C ASN A 20 -6.30 -0.80 17.88
N PRO A 21 -6.80 -1.71 18.75
CA PRO A 21 -7.18 -3.06 18.31
C PRO A 21 -8.23 -3.10 17.21
N THR A 22 -9.08 -2.06 17.13
CA THR A 22 -10.19 -1.97 16.17
C THR A 22 -9.80 -1.24 14.88
N ASP A 23 -8.57 -0.76 14.76
CA ASP A 23 -8.10 -0.09 13.55
C ASP A 23 -8.04 -1.05 12.38
N ALA A 24 -8.36 -0.55 11.18
CA ALA A 24 -8.31 -1.36 9.97
C ALA A 24 -6.87 -1.61 9.50
N GLY A 25 -6.01 -0.60 9.62
CA GLY A 25 -4.66 -0.61 9.08
C GLY A 25 -3.60 -1.05 10.08
N LEU A 26 -2.63 -1.78 9.58
CA LEU A 26 -1.38 -2.09 10.27
C LEU A 26 -0.33 -1.10 9.84
N ASP A 27 0.16 -0.27 10.76
CA ASP A 27 1.22 0.69 10.45
C ASP A 27 2.58 0.01 10.30
N ALA A 28 3.33 0.39 9.27
CA ALA A 28 4.65 -0.16 9.00
C ALA A 28 5.70 0.95 8.92
N ILE A 29 6.85 0.68 9.52
CA ILE A 29 7.99 1.61 9.53
C ILE A 29 8.96 1.30 8.38
N ALA A 30 9.66 2.34 7.92
CA ALA A 30 10.77 2.18 6.98
C ALA A 30 12.05 1.84 7.75
N VAL A 31 12.80 0.87 7.24
CA VAL A 31 14.13 0.54 7.75
C VAL A 31 15.25 1.03 6.84
N ASP A 32 14.91 1.35 5.60
CA ASP A 32 15.85 1.85 4.60
C ASP A 32 15.15 2.78 3.63
N VAL A 33 15.92 3.65 2.98
CA VAL A 33 15.41 4.62 2.02
C VAL A 33 16.36 4.71 0.84
N LYS A 34 15.78 4.77 -0.38
CA LYS A 34 16.53 4.92 -1.62
C LYS A 34 16.01 6.14 -2.36
N TYR A 35 16.88 7.09 -2.64
CA TYR A 35 16.56 8.30 -3.39
C TYR A 35 16.83 8.06 -4.87
N GLU A 36 15.78 7.99 -5.65
CA GLU A 36 15.86 7.89 -7.10
C GLU A 36 15.41 9.20 -7.75
N PHE A 37 15.71 9.38 -9.05
CA PHE A 37 15.31 10.59 -9.77
C PHE A 37 13.78 10.76 -9.79
N GLU A 38 13.05 9.68 -9.98
CA GLU A 38 11.60 9.76 -10.18
C GLU A 38 10.78 9.46 -8.93
N PHE A 39 11.40 8.92 -7.87
CA PHE A 39 10.70 8.54 -6.64
C PHE A 39 11.66 8.37 -5.48
N ILE A 40 11.09 8.39 -4.28
CA ILE A 40 11.76 7.90 -3.06
C ILE A 40 11.17 6.53 -2.75
N GLU A 41 12.01 5.54 -2.50
CA GLU A 41 11.59 4.19 -2.13
C GLU A 41 11.94 3.91 -0.68
N TYR A 42 10.92 3.52 0.09
CA TYR A 42 11.09 3.08 1.47
C TYR A 42 10.94 1.57 1.53
N ASP A 43 11.91 0.90 2.14
CA ASP A 43 11.90 -0.54 2.35
C ASP A 43 11.42 -0.81 3.78
N LEU A 44 10.45 -1.69 3.92
CA LEU A 44 9.94 -2.06 5.24
C LEU A 44 10.79 -3.15 5.90
N GLY A 45 11.72 -3.73 5.15
CA GLY A 45 12.67 -4.71 5.65
C GLY A 45 12.09 -6.08 5.91
N PHE A 46 10.91 -6.38 5.39
CA PHE A 46 10.30 -7.70 5.54
C PHE A 46 9.62 -8.17 4.25
N GLY A 47 9.51 -9.48 4.13
CA GLY A 47 8.61 -10.12 3.20
C GLY A 47 7.33 -10.53 3.93
N VAL A 48 6.27 -10.76 3.18
CA VAL A 48 5.00 -11.18 3.72
C VAL A 48 4.41 -12.33 2.91
N GLU A 49 3.87 -13.31 3.61
CA GLU A 49 3.08 -14.36 2.99
C GLU A 49 1.61 -14.01 3.17
N VAL A 50 0.98 -13.63 2.06
CA VAL A 50 -0.45 -13.32 2.05
C VAL A 50 -1.21 -14.64 1.92
N PRO A 51 -2.17 -14.94 2.80
CA PRO A 51 -2.90 -16.20 2.72
C PRO A 51 -3.71 -16.30 1.43
N ASN A 52 -3.88 -17.51 0.94
CA ASN A 52 -4.69 -17.78 -0.25
C ASN A 52 -6.13 -17.29 -0.02
N GLY A 53 -6.72 -16.68 -1.02
CA GLY A 53 -8.05 -16.09 -0.93
C GLY A 53 -8.08 -14.66 -0.42
N TYR A 54 -6.91 -14.05 -0.23
CA TYR A 54 -6.76 -12.68 0.23
C TYR A 54 -5.75 -11.91 -0.60
N MET A 55 -5.79 -10.60 -0.50
CA MET A 55 -4.79 -9.67 -1.00
C MET A 55 -4.41 -8.69 0.11
N LEU A 56 -3.19 -8.22 0.10
CA LEU A 56 -2.72 -7.22 1.06
C LEU A 56 -2.59 -5.88 0.33
N LEU A 57 -3.26 -4.86 0.83
CA LEU A 57 -3.23 -3.53 0.24
C LEU A 57 -2.31 -2.62 1.04
N VAL A 58 -1.52 -1.83 0.33
CA VAL A 58 -0.61 -0.84 0.91
C VAL A 58 -1.17 0.55 0.63
N PHE A 59 -1.65 1.19 1.69
CA PHE A 59 -2.21 2.55 1.63
C PHE A 59 -1.25 3.55 2.25
N PRO A 60 -1.29 4.82 1.81
CA PRO A 60 -0.70 5.87 2.61
C PRO A 60 -1.47 6.02 3.93
N ARG A 61 -0.80 6.55 4.94
CA ARG A 61 -1.45 6.93 6.20
C ARG A 61 -2.11 8.30 6.03
N SER A 62 -3.14 8.56 6.82
CA SER A 62 -3.83 9.87 6.78
C SER A 62 -2.87 11.04 7.03
N SER A 63 -1.83 10.81 7.85
CA SER A 63 -0.80 11.82 8.15
C SER A 63 0.08 12.18 6.95
N VAL A 64 -0.01 11.47 5.82
CA VAL A 64 0.72 11.80 4.59
C VAL A 64 0.41 13.24 4.13
N SER A 65 -0.73 13.77 4.49
CA SER A 65 -1.09 15.17 4.20
C SER A 65 -0.15 16.21 4.81
N LYS A 66 0.65 15.81 5.80
CA LYS A 66 1.67 16.67 6.44
C LYS A 66 3.02 16.61 5.74
N TYR A 67 3.13 15.81 4.70
CA TYR A 67 4.36 15.57 3.95
C TYR A 67 4.20 16.01 2.51
N ASP A 68 5.32 16.24 1.83
CA ASP A 68 5.33 16.65 0.41
C ASP A 68 5.48 15.43 -0.49
N LEU A 69 4.64 14.42 -0.22
CA LEU A 69 4.73 13.10 -0.83
C LEU A 69 3.37 12.62 -1.34
N LEU A 70 3.38 11.98 -2.50
CA LEU A 70 2.25 11.22 -3.03
C LEU A 70 2.72 9.79 -3.32
N GLN A 71 1.97 8.81 -2.84
CA GLN A 71 2.29 7.41 -3.15
C GLN A 71 2.13 7.17 -4.64
N CYS A 72 3.18 6.64 -5.28
CA CYS A 72 3.26 6.53 -6.75
C CYS A 72 2.13 5.71 -7.36
N ASN A 73 1.75 4.62 -6.73
CA ASN A 73 0.71 3.73 -7.23
C ASN A 73 -0.63 3.89 -6.52
N SER A 74 -0.82 4.97 -5.77
CA SER A 74 -2.02 5.27 -4.98
C SER A 74 -2.34 4.20 -3.95
N VAL A 75 -2.53 2.96 -4.37
CA VAL A 75 -2.71 1.78 -3.52
C VAL A 75 -1.82 0.67 -4.06
N GLY A 76 -0.91 0.17 -3.24
CA GLY A 76 -0.12 -1.01 -3.57
C GLY A 76 -0.95 -2.28 -3.40
N VAL A 77 -0.77 -3.23 -4.29
CA VAL A 77 -1.44 -4.54 -4.21
C VAL A 77 -0.39 -5.62 -4.08
N ILE A 78 -0.45 -6.36 -2.98
CA ILE A 78 0.45 -7.49 -2.75
C ILE A 78 -0.38 -8.77 -2.86
N ASP A 79 -0.07 -9.54 -3.89
CA ASP A 79 -0.76 -10.80 -4.19
C ASP A 79 -0.24 -11.95 -3.33
N HIS A 80 -1.07 -12.97 -3.18
CA HIS A 80 -0.61 -14.28 -2.74
C HIS A 80 0.53 -14.75 -3.67
N GLY A 81 1.67 -15.14 -3.10
CA GLY A 81 2.82 -15.58 -3.87
C GLY A 81 3.91 -14.52 -4.08
N TYR A 82 3.64 -13.26 -3.80
CA TYR A 82 4.70 -12.25 -3.81
C TYR A 82 5.69 -12.54 -2.68
N SER A 83 6.97 -12.61 -2.99
CA SER A 83 8.01 -13.01 -2.03
C SER A 83 9.10 -11.96 -1.79
N GLY A 84 9.05 -10.85 -2.50
CA GLY A 84 10.01 -9.75 -2.31
C GLY A 84 9.75 -8.95 -1.04
N ASN A 85 10.71 -8.08 -0.71
CA ASN A 85 10.48 -7.12 0.36
C ASN A 85 9.30 -6.21 0.01
N VAL A 86 8.53 -5.85 1.02
CA VAL A 86 7.48 -4.84 0.85
C VAL A 86 8.14 -3.47 0.85
N LYS A 87 7.89 -2.72 -0.22
CA LYS A 87 8.44 -1.38 -0.42
C LYS A 87 7.32 -0.43 -0.81
N VAL A 88 7.49 0.82 -0.49
CA VAL A 88 6.55 1.87 -0.90
C VAL A 88 7.31 3.02 -1.54
N ARG A 89 6.80 3.50 -2.67
CA ARG A 89 7.41 4.58 -3.45
C ARG A 89 6.52 5.81 -3.42
N PHE A 90 7.16 6.97 -3.27
CA PHE A 90 6.49 8.26 -3.25
C PHE A 90 7.10 9.21 -4.27
N LYS A 91 6.25 10.02 -4.88
CA LYS A 91 6.67 11.21 -5.63
C LYS A 91 6.84 12.37 -4.67
N ILE A 92 7.86 13.19 -4.89
CA ILE A 92 8.05 14.45 -4.20
C ILE A 92 7.30 15.53 -4.98
N ILE A 93 6.47 16.31 -4.30
CA ILE A 93 5.58 17.29 -4.94
C ILE A 93 5.96 18.75 -4.67
N GLU A 94 7.03 18.98 -3.89
CA GLU A 94 7.48 20.32 -3.52
C GLU A 94 9.01 20.42 -3.53
N ASP A 95 9.54 21.64 -3.66
CA ASP A 95 10.96 21.92 -3.44
C ASP A 95 11.24 22.01 -1.94
N GLY A 96 12.41 21.54 -1.50
CA GLY A 96 12.78 21.51 -0.08
C GLY A 96 11.81 20.66 0.74
N PRO A 97 11.55 19.43 0.32
CA PRO A 97 10.39 18.69 0.77
C PRO A 97 10.49 18.19 2.21
N LYS A 98 9.32 18.12 2.85
CA LYS A 98 9.15 17.34 4.07
C LYS A 98 8.85 15.91 3.68
N ILE A 99 9.75 15.00 4.03
CA ILE A 99 9.68 13.58 3.67
C ILE A 99 9.79 12.70 4.91
N TYR A 100 9.43 11.43 4.78
CA TYR A 100 9.64 10.45 5.83
C TYR A 100 11.13 10.14 6.02
N GLN A 101 11.51 9.89 7.26
CA GLN A 101 12.85 9.41 7.63
C GLN A 101 12.77 7.91 7.97
N VAL A 102 13.92 7.25 7.93
CA VAL A 102 14.03 5.86 8.44
C VAL A 102 13.56 5.83 9.89
N GLY A 103 12.72 4.86 10.20
CA GLY A 103 12.06 4.73 11.50
C GLY A 103 10.65 5.32 11.56
N ASP A 104 10.29 6.15 10.59
CA ASP A 104 8.93 6.68 10.50
C ASP A 104 7.94 5.60 10.01
N LYS A 105 6.69 5.73 10.44
CA LYS A 105 5.59 4.96 9.86
C LYS A 105 5.27 5.56 8.50
N VAL A 106 5.51 4.80 7.43
CA VAL A 106 5.43 5.31 6.05
C VAL A 106 4.20 4.86 5.29
N CYS A 107 3.49 3.86 5.80
CA CYS A 107 2.29 3.33 5.15
C CYS A 107 1.47 2.51 6.13
N GLN A 108 0.30 2.07 5.68
CA GLN A 108 -0.52 1.11 6.41
C GLN A 108 -0.93 -0.04 5.49
N LEU A 109 -0.99 -1.22 6.07
CA LEU A 109 -1.32 -2.46 5.37
C LEU A 109 -2.73 -2.92 5.79
N ILE A 110 -3.54 -3.30 4.81
CA ILE A 110 -4.89 -3.80 5.06
C ILE A 110 -5.08 -5.11 4.32
N LEU A 111 -5.40 -6.17 5.06
CA LEU A 111 -5.74 -7.47 4.48
C LEU A 111 -7.19 -7.43 3.99
N THR A 112 -7.39 -7.82 2.74
CA THR A 112 -8.70 -7.75 2.08
C THR A 112 -9.02 -9.09 1.45
N PRO A 113 -10.26 -9.59 1.59
CA PRO A 113 -10.67 -10.81 0.88
C PRO A 113 -10.61 -10.62 -0.63
N LEU A 114 -10.15 -11.65 -1.32
CA LEU A 114 -10.15 -11.70 -2.78
C LEU A 114 -11.45 -12.33 -3.26
N VAL A 115 -12.17 -11.61 -4.11
CA VAL A 115 -13.37 -12.15 -4.76
C VAL A 115 -12.95 -12.82 -6.06
N GLU A 116 -13.14 -14.13 -6.15
CA GLU A 116 -12.91 -14.85 -7.40
C GLU A 116 -13.84 -14.30 -8.47
N THR A 117 -13.29 -14.03 -9.64
CA THR A 117 -14.01 -13.36 -10.71
C THR A 117 -13.75 -14.06 -12.02
N GLU A 118 -14.82 -14.42 -12.71
CA GLU A 118 -14.74 -14.88 -14.10
C GLU A 118 -14.83 -13.66 -15.03
N VAL A 119 -13.84 -13.52 -15.90
CA VAL A 119 -13.82 -12.43 -16.89
C VAL A 119 -14.52 -12.90 -18.15
N VAL A 120 -15.60 -12.22 -18.51
CA VAL A 120 -16.44 -12.59 -19.66
C VAL A 120 -16.62 -11.40 -20.58
N GLU A 121 -16.42 -11.62 -21.88
CA GLU A 121 -16.74 -10.65 -22.92
C GLU A 121 -18.22 -10.69 -23.23
N VAL A 122 -18.86 -9.53 -23.33
CA VAL A 122 -20.26 -9.40 -23.77
C VAL A 122 -20.33 -8.39 -24.91
N ASP A 123 -21.35 -8.49 -25.76
CA ASP A 123 -21.52 -7.56 -26.88
C ASP A 123 -21.89 -6.16 -26.42
N LYS A 124 -22.63 -6.05 -25.31
CA LYS A 124 -23.13 -4.76 -24.81
C LYS A 124 -23.37 -4.83 -23.32
N ILE A 125 -22.95 -3.77 -22.62
CA ILE A 125 -23.22 -3.56 -21.20
C ILE A 125 -24.62 -2.95 -21.06
N SER A 126 -25.36 -3.35 -20.03
CA SER A 126 -26.73 -2.94 -19.80
C SER A 126 -26.91 -1.52 -19.25
N GLY A 127 -25.83 -0.89 -18.77
CA GLY A 127 -25.91 0.49 -18.28
C GLY A 127 -26.08 1.51 -19.39
N ASN A 128 -26.53 2.72 -19.04
CA ASN A 128 -26.80 3.79 -20.01
C ASN A 128 -26.27 5.17 -19.55
N ARG A 129 -25.30 5.19 -18.61
CA ARG A 129 -24.72 6.45 -18.11
C ARG A 129 -23.22 6.46 -18.30
N ASP A 130 -22.68 7.64 -18.60
CA ASP A 130 -21.25 7.89 -18.65
C ASP A 130 -20.72 8.40 -17.31
N GLY A 131 -19.43 8.54 -17.20
CA GLY A 131 -18.78 9.08 -16.01
C GLY A 131 -18.52 10.59 -16.10
N PHE A 132 -17.80 11.09 -15.12
CA PHE A 132 -17.30 12.47 -15.08
C PHE A 132 -18.39 13.54 -15.22
N GLY A 133 -19.51 13.38 -14.49
CA GLY A 133 -20.56 14.36 -14.45
C GLY A 133 -21.61 14.21 -15.57
N SER A 134 -21.68 13.05 -16.21
CA SER A 134 -22.68 12.77 -17.25
C SER A 134 -24.12 12.94 -16.79
N THR A 135 -24.37 12.99 -15.47
CA THR A 135 -25.71 13.22 -14.89
C THR A 135 -26.03 14.69 -14.64
N GLY A 136 -25.30 15.62 -15.25
CA GLY A 136 -25.60 17.05 -15.19
C GLY A 136 -25.00 17.80 -14.01
N LYS A 137 -23.96 17.27 -13.42
CA LYS A 137 -23.27 17.89 -12.29
C LYS A 137 -21.93 18.49 -12.66
#